data_d4b0950658a2aebe0ff934ca49d32ad2
#
_entry.id   d4b0950658a2aebe0ff934ca49d32ad2
#
_cell.length_a   1.000
_cell.length_b   1.000
_cell.length_c   1.000
_cell.angle_alpha   90.00
_cell.angle_beta   90.00
_cell.angle_gamma   90.00
#
_symmetry.space_group_name_H-M   'P 1'
#
loop_
_entity.id
_entity.type
_entity.pdbx_description
1 polymer ?
#
loop_
_entity_poly.entity_id
_entity_poly.type
_entity_poly.pdbx_seq_one_letter_code
_entity_poly.pdbx_strand_id
1 'polypeptide(L)'
;DKLTYFWESASGTLDQNGDSAAWTAPADSGVYYITCTVADSEGASAVGSIAIKVISAQSVELKGKVSNAINGAGVSGVLVTVGDITVITNENGDYNIGLIFFGEYDITGDVEEFCPYSGHFIIPDDSSLDIFIFNFSVSPIPEPGETRMVLNWGAEPRDLDSHLITPEIEGTTHHISYMNRGSATAVPYVTLDTDNTQGYGPETITIKQSFEGTYIYYIKNYSNEETLANSGGTIQIYNSPDCDGETIEVTDEGSGSYWYVCDIDGASGD
;
A
#
# COMPACT_ATOMS: atom_id res chain seq x y z
N ASP A 1 25.43 49.65 -7.37
CA ASP A 1 26.55 48.71 -7.44
C ASP A 1 26.23 47.65 -8.49
N LYS A 2 27.22 47.23 -9.28
CA LYS A 2 27.04 46.20 -10.29
C LYS A 2 27.25 44.85 -9.63
N LEU A 3 26.20 43.98 -9.64
CA LEU A 3 26.28 42.62 -9.13
C LEU A 3 26.83 41.70 -10.22
N THR A 4 27.61 40.70 -9.79
CA THR A 4 28.07 39.58 -10.62
C THR A 4 27.51 38.28 -10.04
N TYR A 5 27.11 37.38 -10.93
CA TYR A 5 26.47 36.10 -10.56
C TYR A 5 27.33 34.95 -11.07
N PHE A 6 27.54 33.97 -10.24
CA PHE A 6 28.27 32.76 -10.58
C PHE A 6 27.45 31.56 -10.17
N TRP A 7 27.13 30.71 -11.15
CA TRP A 7 26.30 29.53 -10.96
C TRP A 7 27.11 28.25 -11.04
N GLU A 8 26.88 27.33 -10.16
CA GLU A 8 27.55 26.03 -10.07
C GLU A 8 26.56 24.90 -9.89
N SER A 9 26.86 23.73 -10.48
CA SER A 9 26.21 22.46 -10.24
C SER A 9 27.25 21.34 -10.34
N ALA A 10 27.20 20.36 -9.46
CA ALA A 10 28.12 19.20 -9.47
C ALA A 10 27.85 18.26 -10.65
N SER A 11 26.64 18.30 -11.26
CA SER A 11 26.22 17.46 -12.38
C SER A 11 25.22 18.19 -13.26
N GLY A 12 25.01 17.67 -14.47
CA GLY A 12 24.24 18.35 -15.51
C GLY A 12 25.05 19.44 -16.18
N THR A 13 24.39 20.24 -17.02
CA THR A 13 25.01 21.39 -17.71
C THR A 13 24.30 22.68 -17.35
N LEU A 14 25.08 23.73 -17.09
CA LEU A 14 24.59 25.07 -16.81
C LEU A 14 24.91 26.02 -18.00
N ASP A 15 23.87 26.67 -18.50
CA ASP A 15 24.02 27.82 -19.43
C ASP A 15 23.70 29.09 -18.65
N GLN A 16 24.75 29.88 -18.38
CA GLN A 16 24.71 31.07 -17.50
C GLN A 16 24.49 32.34 -18.29
N ASN A 17 23.52 33.14 -17.88
CA ASN A 17 23.23 34.45 -18.50
C ASN A 17 23.00 35.50 -17.40
N GLY A 18 24.10 35.95 -16.77
CA GLY A 18 24.05 36.96 -15.73
C GLY A 18 23.26 36.49 -14.49
N ASP A 19 22.16 37.13 -14.18
CA ASP A 19 21.30 36.87 -13.02
C ASP A 19 20.43 35.61 -13.14
N SER A 20 20.52 34.90 -14.27
CA SER A 20 19.80 33.70 -14.57
C SER A 20 20.71 32.59 -15.10
N ALA A 21 20.30 31.34 -14.92
CA ALA A 21 20.95 30.18 -15.50
C ALA A 21 19.89 29.13 -15.90
N ALA A 22 20.11 28.52 -17.08
CA ALA A 22 19.36 27.32 -17.46
C ALA A 22 20.18 26.10 -17.09
N TRP A 23 19.59 25.16 -16.31
CA TRP A 23 20.22 23.91 -15.96
C TRP A 23 19.56 22.75 -16.69
N THR A 24 20.38 21.95 -17.38
CA THR A 24 19.92 20.67 -17.95
C THR A 24 20.30 19.54 -17.02
N ALA A 25 19.32 18.79 -16.57
CA ALA A 25 19.50 17.67 -15.65
C ALA A 25 20.38 16.58 -16.28
N PRO A 26 21.20 15.85 -15.47
CA PRO A 26 21.84 14.61 -15.91
C PRO A 26 20.79 13.51 -16.12
N ALA A 27 21.18 12.43 -16.81
CA ALA A 27 20.30 11.28 -17.05
C ALA A 27 20.03 10.44 -15.79
N ASP A 28 20.94 10.48 -14.84
CA ASP A 28 20.84 9.68 -13.61
C ASP A 28 19.86 10.34 -12.63
N SER A 29 19.03 9.55 -12.00
CA SER A 29 18.16 9.98 -10.90
C SER A 29 18.97 10.35 -9.66
N GLY A 30 18.48 11.33 -8.89
CA GLY A 30 19.18 11.78 -7.69
C GLY A 30 18.75 13.17 -7.24
N VAL A 31 19.33 13.64 -6.13
CA VAL A 31 19.16 15.01 -5.66
C VAL A 31 20.39 15.82 -6.04
N TYR A 32 20.17 16.85 -6.83
CA TYR A 32 21.22 17.74 -7.34
C TYR A 32 21.05 19.14 -6.78
N TYR A 33 22.18 19.79 -6.49
CA TYR A 33 22.18 21.14 -5.95
C TYR A 33 22.69 22.10 -7.00
N ILE A 34 21.95 23.20 -7.20
CA ILE A 34 22.39 24.34 -7.99
C ILE A 34 22.66 25.49 -7.03
N THR A 35 23.84 26.06 -7.09
CA THR A 35 24.28 27.11 -6.20
C THR A 35 24.57 28.39 -7.02
N CYS A 36 24.10 29.53 -6.52
CA CYS A 36 24.40 30.84 -7.05
C CYS A 36 25.19 31.64 -6.02
N THR A 37 26.35 32.12 -6.41
CA THR A 37 27.14 33.11 -5.67
C THR A 37 26.96 34.48 -6.33
N VAL A 38 26.51 35.47 -5.56
CA VAL A 38 26.36 36.86 -6.01
C VAL A 38 27.40 37.69 -5.29
N ALA A 39 28.14 38.49 -6.02
CA ALA A 39 29.15 39.42 -5.49
C ALA A 39 28.94 40.83 -5.99
N ASP A 40 29.23 41.82 -5.14
CA ASP A 40 29.28 43.24 -5.51
C ASP A 40 30.68 43.67 -5.98
N SER A 41 30.81 44.94 -6.40
CA SER A 41 32.05 45.50 -6.84
C SER A 41 33.09 45.76 -5.74
N GLU A 42 32.68 45.68 -4.46
CA GLU A 42 33.53 45.86 -3.27
C GLU A 42 34.03 44.54 -2.69
N GLY A 43 33.55 43.39 -3.21
CA GLY A 43 33.95 42.06 -2.85
C GLY A 43 33.09 41.41 -1.75
N ALA A 44 31.98 42.03 -1.35
CA ALA A 44 31.00 41.34 -0.52
C ALA A 44 30.20 40.32 -1.34
N SER A 45 29.91 39.16 -0.78
CA SER A 45 29.22 38.09 -1.51
C SER A 45 28.17 37.39 -0.65
N ALA A 46 27.17 36.82 -1.33
CA ALA A 46 26.13 35.97 -0.75
C ALA A 46 25.95 34.72 -1.60
N VAL A 47 25.60 33.59 -0.99
CA VAL A 47 25.40 32.31 -1.65
C VAL A 47 24.00 31.80 -1.37
N GLY A 48 23.32 31.34 -2.43
CA GLY A 48 22.02 30.63 -2.34
C GLY A 48 22.11 29.29 -3.05
N SER A 49 21.40 28.28 -2.56
CA SER A 49 21.36 26.95 -3.18
C SER A 49 19.93 26.43 -3.23
N ILE A 50 19.61 25.68 -4.29
CA ILE A 50 18.36 24.96 -4.46
C ILE A 50 18.66 23.47 -4.68
N ALA A 51 17.88 22.59 -4.07
CA ALA A 51 17.91 21.16 -4.31
C ALA A 51 16.85 20.79 -5.36
N ILE A 52 17.24 20.03 -6.37
CA ILE A 52 16.36 19.55 -7.44
C ILE A 52 16.43 18.02 -7.44
N LYS A 53 15.28 17.34 -7.26
CA LYS A 53 15.19 15.89 -7.42
C LYS A 53 14.98 15.57 -8.89
N VAL A 54 15.93 14.86 -9.50
CA VAL A 54 15.82 14.27 -10.83
C VAL A 54 15.30 12.85 -10.65
N ILE A 55 14.20 12.53 -11.31
CA ILE A 55 13.64 11.17 -11.35
C ILE A 55 14.08 10.49 -12.64
N SER A 56 14.17 9.15 -12.62
CA SER A 56 14.45 8.37 -13.83
C SER A 56 13.34 8.57 -14.85
N ALA A 57 13.71 8.70 -16.13
CA ALA A 57 12.76 8.71 -17.24
C ALA A 57 12.33 7.27 -17.63
N GLN A 58 12.85 6.25 -16.95
CA GLN A 58 12.46 4.87 -17.20
C GLN A 58 11.06 4.62 -16.68
N SER A 59 10.34 3.82 -17.41
CA SER A 59 8.96 3.44 -17.10
C SER A 59 8.84 1.93 -17.02
N VAL A 60 7.86 1.49 -16.26
CA VAL A 60 7.49 0.09 -16.05
C VAL A 60 6.03 -0.09 -16.43
N GLU A 61 5.66 -1.26 -16.91
CA GLU A 61 4.25 -1.60 -17.14
C GLU A 61 3.58 -1.94 -15.81
N LEU A 62 2.67 -1.08 -15.34
CA LEU A 62 1.86 -1.34 -14.14
C LEU A 62 0.61 -2.12 -14.50
N LYS A 63 0.44 -3.26 -13.90
CA LYS A 63 -0.76 -4.09 -14.00
C LYS A 63 -1.06 -4.83 -12.71
N GLY A 64 -2.24 -5.41 -12.61
CA GLY A 64 -2.62 -6.18 -11.45
C GLY A 64 -3.99 -6.81 -11.58
N LYS A 65 -4.45 -7.29 -10.44
CA LYS A 65 -5.75 -7.93 -10.30
C LYS A 65 -6.50 -7.37 -9.11
N VAL A 66 -7.78 -7.14 -9.28
CA VAL A 66 -8.71 -6.82 -8.19
C VAL A 66 -9.51 -8.07 -7.86
N SER A 67 -9.47 -8.47 -6.59
CA SER A 67 -10.14 -9.67 -6.09
C SER A 67 -11.24 -9.33 -5.08
N ASN A 68 -12.24 -10.18 -5.00
CA ASN A 68 -13.25 -10.11 -3.94
C ASN A 68 -12.65 -10.64 -2.63
N ALA A 69 -12.67 -9.83 -1.58
CA ALA A 69 -12.07 -10.14 -0.29
C ALA A 69 -12.61 -11.43 0.36
N ILE A 70 -13.88 -11.79 0.11
CA ILE A 70 -14.52 -12.95 0.77
C ILE A 70 -14.17 -14.28 0.10
N ASN A 71 -13.98 -14.30 -1.23
CA ASN A 71 -13.86 -15.56 -1.97
C ASN A 71 -12.66 -15.62 -2.93
N GLY A 72 -11.84 -14.57 -2.99
CA GLY A 72 -10.65 -14.48 -3.84
C GLY A 72 -10.93 -14.42 -5.35
N ALA A 73 -12.20 -14.42 -5.78
CA ALA A 73 -12.55 -14.34 -7.20
C ALA A 73 -12.23 -12.95 -7.75
N GLY A 74 -11.84 -12.87 -9.03
CA GLY A 74 -11.65 -11.59 -9.70
C GLY A 74 -12.94 -10.77 -9.78
N VAL A 75 -12.84 -9.45 -9.59
CA VAL A 75 -14.00 -8.53 -9.67
C VAL A 75 -13.91 -7.73 -10.96
N SER A 76 -14.92 -7.91 -11.81
CA SER A 76 -15.06 -7.18 -13.07
C SER A 76 -15.69 -5.80 -12.86
N GLY A 77 -15.34 -4.84 -13.71
CA GLY A 77 -15.98 -3.53 -13.72
C GLY A 77 -15.46 -2.55 -12.67
N VAL A 78 -14.41 -2.90 -11.93
CA VAL A 78 -13.79 -1.99 -10.96
C VAL A 78 -13.09 -0.86 -11.71
N LEU A 79 -13.41 0.37 -11.36
CA LEU A 79 -12.70 1.58 -11.79
C LEU A 79 -11.41 1.69 -10.99
N VAL A 80 -10.28 1.36 -11.60
CA VAL A 80 -8.95 1.46 -10.99
C VAL A 80 -8.29 2.75 -11.45
N THR A 81 -7.93 3.62 -10.49
CA THR A 81 -7.31 4.92 -10.78
C THR A 81 -5.94 5.00 -10.13
N VAL A 82 -4.92 5.40 -10.91
CA VAL A 82 -3.56 5.70 -10.46
C VAL A 82 -3.14 7.03 -11.07
N GLY A 83 -2.91 8.05 -10.24
CA GLY A 83 -2.69 9.42 -10.71
C GLY A 83 -3.86 9.90 -11.58
N ASP A 84 -3.56 10.29 -12.83
CA ASP A 84 -4.58 10.76 -13.80
C ASP A 84 -5.13 9.64 -14.70
N ILE A 85 -4.71 8.39 -14.51
CA ILE A 85 -5.08 7.26 -15.37
C ILE A 85 -6.15 6.43 -14.67
N THR A 86 -7.26 6.21 -15.36
CA THR A 86 -8.34 5.32 -14.91
C THR A 86 -8.58 4.22 -15.93
N VAL A 87 -8.64 2.98 -15.47
CA VAL A 87 -8.96 1.79 -16.26
C VAL A 87 -10.06 0.98 -15.60
N ILE A 88 -10.65 0.04 -16.33
CA ILE A 88 -11.71 -0.84 -15.82
C ILE A 88 -11.20 -2.28 -15.85
N THR A 89 -11.41 -3.02 -14.76
CA THR A 89 -11.06 -4.45 -14.70
C THR A 89 -11.88 -5.30 -15.66
N ASN A 90 -11.24 -6.32 -16.24
CA ASN A 90 -11.90 -7.30 -17.11
C ASN A 90 -12.71 -8.34 -16.31
N GLU A 91 -13.28 -9.34 -16.99
CA GLU A 91 -14.10 -10.42 -16.38
C GLU A 91 -13.34 -11.26 -15.34
N ASN A 92 -12.00 -11.27 -15.38
CA ASN A 92 -11.15 -11.97 -14.42
C ASN A 92 -10.64 -11.09 -13.28
N GLY A 93 -11.03 -9.80 -13.28
CA GLY A 93 -10.54 -8.80 -12.34
C GLY A 93 -9.18 -8.20 -12.72
N ASP A 94 -8.61 -8.54 -13.89
CA ASP A 94 -7.31 -8.02 -14.28
C ASP A 94 -7.42 -6.59 -14.82
N TYR A 95 -6.41 -5.77 -14.53
CA TYR A 95 -6.26 -4.41 -15.05
C TYR A 95 -4.84 -4.13 -15.54
N ASN A 96 -4.70 -3.14 -16.41
CA ASN A 96 -3.43 -2.67 -16.95
C ASN A 96 -3.47 -1.14 -17.09
N ILE A 97 -2.68 -0.44 -16.28
CA ILE A 97 -2.51 1.03 -16.34
C ILE A 97 -1.64 1.43 -17.54
N GLY A 98 -0.78 0.54 -18.02
CA GLY A 98 0.23 0.83 -19.02
C GLY A 98 1.55 1.30 -18.43
N LEU A 99 2.30 2.07 -19.21
CA LEU A 99 3.62 2.56 -18.80
C LEU A 99 3.49 3.71 -17.81
N ILE A 100 4.15 3.56 -16.65
CA ILE A 100 4.21 4.55 -15.59
C ILE A 100 5.66 4.69 -15.11
N PHE A 101 6.07 5.88 -14.69
CA PHE A 101 7.43 6.13 -14.19
C PHE A 101 7.65 5.51 -12.81
N PHE A 102 8.92 5.32 -12.43
CA PHE A 102 9.28 5.00 -11.06
C PHE A 102 8.84 6.11 -10.10
N GLY A 103 8.38 5.76 -8.90
CA GLY A 103 7.90 6.73 -7.93
C GLY A 103 6.84 6.19 -6.99
N GLU A 104 6.22 7.10 -6.26
CA GLU A 104 5.17 6.83 -5.27
C GLU A 104 3.81 7.17 -5.87
N TYR A 105 2.83 6.32 -5.67
CA TYR A 105 1.49 6.44 -6.25
C TYR A 105 0.41 6.05 -5.28
N ASP A 106 -0.66 6.84 -5.26
CA ASP A 106 -1.93 6.42 -4.70
C ASP A 106 -2.72 5.65 -5.75
N ILE A 107 -3.46 4.65 -5.31
CA ILE A 107 -4.36 3.84 -6.13
C ILE A 107 -5.72 3.75 -5.47
N THR A 108 -6.76 3.87 -6.27
CA THR A 108 -8.14 3.65 -5.82
C THR A 108 -8.83 2.61 -6.68
N GLY A 109 -9.79 1.90 -6.07
CA GLY A 109 -10.66 0.97 -6.76
C GLY A 109 -12.11 1.19 -6.34
N ASP A 110 -13.00 1.41 -7.30
CA ASP A 110 -14.43 1.68 -7.04
C ASP A 110 -15.32 0.83 -7.92
N VAL A 111 -16.31 0.17 -7.31
CA VAL A 111 -17.31 -0.64 -8.00
C VAL A 111 -18.55 -0.76 -7.11
N GLU A 112 -19.73 -0.77 -7.73
CA GLU A 112 -21.01 -0.90 -7.03
C GLU A 112 -21.09 -2.18 -6.17
N GLU A 113 -21.74 -2.12 -5.01
CA GLU A 113 -21.89 -3.20 -4.02
C GLU A 113 -20.63 -3.54 -3.21
N PHE A 114 -19.51 -2.84 -3.42
CA PHE A 114 -18.28 -3.01 -2.68
C PHE A 114 -17.86 -1.70 -1.98
N CYS A 115 -17.12 -1.86 -0.90
CA CYS A 115 -16.45 -0.73 -0.28
C CYS A 115 -15.34 -0.21 -1.20
N PRO A 116 -15.23 1.14 -1.38
CA PRO A 116 -14.13 1.72 -2.12
C PRO A 116 -12.77 1.32 -1.52
N TYR A 117 -11.83 0.98 -2.39
CA TYR A 117 -10.45 0.71 -1.99
C TYR A 117 -9.60 1.97 -2.14
N SER A 118 -8.74 2.22 -1.18
CA SER A 118 -7.67 3.21 -1.27
C SER A 118 -6.38 2.60 -0.74
N GLY A 119 -5.31 2.75 -1.50
CA GLY A 119 -4.00 2.24 -1.14
C GLY A 119 -2.87 3.09 -1.72
N HIS A 120 -1.67 2.78 -1.28
CA HIS A 120 -0.43 3.44 -1.70
C HIS A 120 0.62 2.39 -2.08
N PHE A 121 1.46 2.68 -3.07
CA PHE A 121 2.58 1.81 -3.43
C PHE A 121 3.76 2.61 -3.98
N ILE A 122 4.94 2.00 -3.92
CA ILE A 122 6.18 2.56 -4.44
C ILE A 122 6.70 1.64 -5.54
N ILE A 123 6.91 2.21 -6.73
CA ILE A 123 7.65 1.54 -7.81
C ILE A 123 9.13 1.90 -7.61
N PRO A 124 9.99 0.93 -7.25
CA PRO A 124 11.39 1.21 -6.99
C PRO A 124 12.12 1.64 -8.27
N ASP A 125 13.13 2.51 -8.13
CA ASP A 125 14.02 2.91 -9.23
C ASP A 125 15.01 1.77 -9.55
N ASP A 126 14.48 0.73 -10.19
CA ASP A 126 15.22 -0.45 -10.63
C ASP A 126 15.10 -0.61 -12.14
N SER A 127 16.19 -0.36 -12.85
CA SER A 127 16.24 -0.42 -14.31
C SER A 127 16.05 -1.83 -14.90
N SER A 128 16.07 -2.86 -14.07
CA SER A 128 15.78 -4.24 -14.49
C SER A 128 14.29 -4.59 -14.42
N LEU A 129 13.46 -3.69 -13.87
CA LEU A 129 12.02 -3.91 -13.69
C LEU A 129 11.26 -3.49 -14.95
N ASP A 130 10.76 -4.45 -15.70
CA ASP A 130 9.91 -4.20 -16.87
C ASP A 130 8.41 -4.15 -16.53
N ILE A 131 8.00 -4.87 -15.49
CA ILE A 131 6.61 -5.03 -15.06
C ILE A 131 6.55 -4.88 -13.55
N PHE A 132 5.62 -4.05 -13.08
CA PHE A 132 5.24 -3.95 -11.67
C PHE A 132 3.82 -4.47 -11.49
N ILE A 133 3.63 -5.42 -10.56
CA ILE A 133 2.31 -6.00 -10.28
C ILE A 133 1.84 -5.47 -8.94
N PHE A 134 0.67 -4.84 -8.94
CA PHE A 134 -0.02 -4.43 -7.73
C PHE A 134 -1.42 -5.05 -7.71
N ASN A 135 -1.62 -6.04 -6.84
CA ASN A 135 -2.91 -6.67 -6.63
C ASN A 135 -3.55 -6.12 -5.34
N PHE A 136 -4.87 -5.99 -5.34
CA PHE A 136 -5.61 -5.60 -4.16
C PHE A 136 -7.00 -6.25 -4.15
N SER A 137 -7.69 -6.11 -3.03
CA SER A 137 -9.02 -6.69 -2.88
C SER A 137 -10.04 -5.61 -2.51
N VAL A 138 -11.23 -5.73 -3.09
CA VAL A 138 -12.40 -4.95 -2.69
C VAL A 138 -13.30 -5.82 -1.80
N SER A 139 -13.77 -5.23 -0.72
CA SER A 139 -14.68 -5.91 0.21
C SER A 139 -16.12 -5.66 -0.19
N PRO A 140 -16.98 -6.68 -0.33
CA PRO A 140 -18.42 -6.43 -0.34
C PRO A 140 -18.82 -5.61 0.89
N ILE A 141 -19.79 -4.72 0.74
CA ILE A 141 -20.27 -3.89 1.85
C ILE A 141 -20.66 -4.79 3.02
N PRO A 142 -20.10 -4.59 4.24
CA PRO A 142 -20.46 -5.39 5.40
C PRO A 142 -21.90 -5.21 5.80
N GLU A 143 -22.53 -6.26 6.34
CA GLU A 143 -23.82 -6.13 6.99
C GLU A 143 -23.68 -5.37 8.33
N PRO A 144 -24.74 -4.73 8.83
CA PRO A 144 -24.71 -4.07 10.12
C PRO A 144 -24.24 -5.01 11.25
N GLY A 145 -23.18 -4.64 11.96
CA GLY A 145 -22.59 -5.44 13.04
C GLY A 145 -21.56 -6.48 12.61
N GLU A 146 -21.22 -6.53 11.32
CA GLU A 146 -20.06 -7.28 10.85
C GLU A 146 -18.78 -6.43 10.94
N THR A 147 -17.68 -7.07 11.33
CA THR A 147 -16.33 -6.53 11.21
C THR A 147 -15.50 -7.44 10.32
N ARG A 148 -14.86 -6.89 9.31
CA ARG A 148 -14.07 -7.65 8.35
C ARG A 148 -12.65 -7.11 8.27
N MET A 149 -11.66 -7.99 8.44
CA MET A 149 -10.23 -7.73 8.29
C MET A 149 -9.75 -8.36 6.99
N VAL A 150 -9.24 -7.56 6.08
CA VAL A 150 -8.77 -7.97 4.75
C VAL A 150 -7.27 -7.73 4.67
N LEU A 151 -6.49 -8.80 4.67
CA LEU A 151 -5.05 -8.78 4.47
C LEU A 151 -4.74 -8.87 2.96
N ASN A 152 -3.96 -7.91 2.46
CA ASN A 152 -3.29 -7.97 1.16
C ASN A 152 -1.79 -7.79 1.38
N TRP A 153 -0.96 -8.36 0.50
CA TRP A 153 0.50 -8.21 0.54
C TRP A 153 1.12 -8.35 -0.85
N GLY A 154 2.44 -8.30 -0.99
CA GLY A 154 3.16 -8.48 -2.24
C GLY A 154 3.26 -9.94 -2.71
N ALA A 155 4.13 -10.19 -3.68
CA ALA A 155 4.38 -11.54 -4.17
C ALA A 155 5.00 -12.45 -3.11
N GLU A 156 5.78 -11.86 -2.23
CA GLU A 156 6.47 -12.55 -1.14
C GLU A 156 6.33 -11.78 0.19
N PRO A 157 6.26 -12.49 1.33
CA PRO A 157 6.25 -13.95 1.48
C PRO A 157 5.08 -14.59 0.75
N ARG A 158 5.27 -15.82 0.25
CA ARG A 158 4.20 -16.53 -0.47
C ARG A 158 2.95 -16.74 0.37
N ASP A 159 3.12 -16.92 1.68
CA ASP A 159 2.05 -17.34 2.60
C ASP A 159 2.12 -16.55 3.91
N LEU A 160 1.12 -15.69 4.11
CA LEU A 160 0.85 -14.94 5.33
C LEU A 160 -0.49 -15.40 5.91
N ASP A 161 -0.48 -15.87 7.16
CA ASP A 161 -1.68 -16.34 7.85
C ASP A 161 -2.28 -15.26 8.74
N SER A 162 -3.58 -15.04 8.61
CA SER A 162 -4.42 -14.27 9.52
C SER A 162 -4.84 -15.11 10.72
N HIS A 163 -4.68 -14.56 11.91
CA HIS A 163 -5.07 -15.18 13.16
C HIS A 163 -5.94 -14.23 13.98
N LEU A 164 -7.05 -14.74 14.50
CA LEU A 164 -7.91 -14.01 15.42
C LEU A 164 -8.19 -14.84 16.67
N ILE A 165 -7.93 -14.26 17.83
CA ILE A 165 -8.34 -14.81 19.12
C ILE A 165 -9.61 -14.09 19.56
N THR A 166 -10.68 -14.83 19.83
CA THR A 166 -11.95 -14.24 20.30
C THR A 166 -11.90 -13.97 21.82
N PRO A 167 -12.75 -13.08 22.35
CA PRO A 167 -13.08 -13.10 23.79
C PRO A 167 -13.66 -14.46 24.17
N GLU A 168 -13.94 -14.63 25.46
CA GLU A 168 -14.65 -15.81 25.93
C GLU A 168 -16.12 -15.78 25.44
N ILE A 169 -16.50 -16.76 24.62
CA ILE A 169 -17.86 -16.95 24.09
C ILE A 169 -18.38 -18.27 24.61
N GLU A 170 -19.47 -18.24 25.36
CA GLU A 170 -20.06 -19.43 26.01
C GLU A 170 -19.04 -20.28 26.83
N GLY A 171 -18.14 -19.59 27.55
CA GLY A 171 -17.11 -20.22 28.37
C GLY A 171 -15.89 -20.73 27.63
N THR A 172 -15.69 -20.34 26.35
CA THR A 172 -14.58 -20.78 25.51
C THR A 172 -14.02 -19.65 24.70
N THR A 173 -12.68 -19.51 24.67
CA THR A 173 -11.94 -18.66 23.73
C THR A 173 -11.61 -19.46 22.47
N HIS A 174 -11.86 -18.87 21.31
CA HIS A 174 -11.61 -19.51 20.02
C HIS A 174 -10.42 -18.86 19.32
N HIS A 175 -9.61 -19.68 18.66
CA HIS A 175 -8.54 -19.24 17.79
C HIS A 175 -8.91 -19.54 16.34
N ILE A 176 -9.15 -18.52 15.55
CA ILE A 176 -9.50 -18.60 14.12
C ILE A 176 -8.23 -18.44 13.30
N SER A 177 -8.01 -19.37 12.38
CA SER A 177 -6.85 -19.42 11.47
C SER A 177 -7.11 -20.50 10.40
N TYR A 178 -6.14 -20.72 9.50
CA TYR A 178 -6.21 -21.82 8.52
C TYR A 178 -6.49 -23.21 9.16
N MET A 179 -6.02 -23.45 10.38
CA MET A 179 -6.24 -24.71 11.11
C MET A 179 -7.66 -24.86 11.67
N ASN A 180 -8.29 -23.75 11.99
CA ASN A 180 -9.65 -23.68 12.51
C ASN A 180 -10.34 -22.45 11.93
N ARG A 181 -11.03 -22.65 10.83
CA ARG A 181 -11.65 -21.55 10.06
C ARG A 181 -12.87 -20.94 10.74
N GLY A 182 -13.32 -21.48 11.87
CA GLY A 182 -14.49 -20.99 12.59
C GLY A 182 -15.81 -21.27 11.89
N SER A 183 -16.81 -20.46 12.16
CA SER A 183 -18.15 -20.58 11.58
C SER A 183 -18.86 -19.22 11.49
N ALA A 184 -19.43 -18.91 10.34
CA ALA A 184 -20.25 -17.72 10.13
C ALA A 184 -21.67 -17.84 10.74
N THR A 185 -22.15 -19.06 11.02
CA THR A 185 -23.56 -19.32 11.39
C THR A 185 -23.74 -20.00 12.75
N ALA A 186 -22.66 -20.31 13.43
CA ALA A 186 -22.61 -20.88 14.76
C ALA A 186 -21.45 -20.29 15.55
N VAL A 187 -21.43 -20.51 16.87
CA VAL A 187 -20.28 -20.08 17.70
C VAL A 187 -18.96 -20.53 17.08
N PRO A 188 -18.00 -19.65 16.90
CA PRO A 188 -17.89 -18.30 17.48
C PRO A 188 -18.50 -17.17 16.64
N TYR A 189 -19.20 -17.42 15.54
CA TYR A 189 -19.70 -16.46 14.57
C TYR A 189 -18.60 -15.60 13.94
N VAL A 190 -17.42 -16.20 13.82
CA VAL A 190 -16.23 -15.66 13.17
C VAL A 190 -15.76 -16.69 12.16
N THR A 191 -15.36 -16.25 10.98
CA THR A 191 -14.89 -17.15 9.92
C THR A 191 -13.67 -16.61 9.23
N LEU A 192 -12.71 -17.49 8.90
CA LEU A 192 -11.69 -17.24 7.89
C LEU A 192 -12.34 -17.52 6.52
N ASP A 193 -12.69 -16.48 5.79
CA ASP A 193 -13.43 -16.59 4.53
C ASP A 193 -12.52 -17.09 3.40
N THR A 194 -11.39 -16.44 3.23
CA THR A 194 -10.38 -16.71 2.20
C THR A 194 -9.03 -16.95 2.87
N ASP A 195 -8.29 -17.91 2.33
CA ASP A 195 -6.97 -18.35 2.77
C ASP A 195 -6.10 -18.53 1.52
N ASN A 196 -5.21 -17.56 1.28
CA ASN A 196 -4.37 -17.51 0.10
C ASN A 196 -2.93 -17.87 0.43
N THR A 197 -2.42 -18.91 -0.20
CA THR A 197 -1.08 -19.46 0.00
C THR A 197 -0.13 -19.21 -1.18
N GLN A 198 -0.45 -18.26 -2.06
CA GLN A 198 0.27 -18.03 -3.34
C GLN A 198 0.76 -16.59 -3.53
N GLY A 199 0.85 -15.81 -2.46
CA GLY A 199 1.18 -14.38 -2.52
C GLY A 199 0.01 -13.48 -2.89
N TYR A 200 0.18 -12.19 -2.69
CA TYR A 200 -0.73 -11.07 -2.98
C TYR A 200 -2.01 -11.00 -2.13
N GLY A 201 -2.45 -12.06 -1.50
CA GLY A 201 -3.76 -12.09 -0.84
C GLY A 201 -4.93 -12.27 -1.84
N PRO A 202 -6.15 -12.03 -1.41
CA PRO A 202 -6.53 -11.67 -0.04
C PRO A 202 -6.47 -12.87 0.92
N GLU A 203 -6.32 -12.54 2.20
CA GLU A 203 -6.74 -13.40 3.28
C GLU A 203 -7.70 -12.63 4.19
N THR A 204 -8.84 -13.21 4.53
CA THR A 204 -9.92 -12.44 5.14
C THR A 204 -10.54 -13.18 6.30
N ILE A 205 -10.65 -12.48 7.44
CA ILE A 205 -11.45 -12.92 8.58
C ILE A 205 -12.64 -11.99 8.74
N THR A 206 -13.85 -12.56 8.88
CA THR A 206 -15.07 -11.81 9.19
C THR A 206 -15.66 -12.23 10.53
N ILE A 207 -15.87 -11.26 11.42
CA ILE A 207 -16.71 -11.38 12.61
C ILE A 207 -18.14 -11.11 12.18
N LYS A 208 -18.98 -12.14 12.15
CA LYS A 208 -20.40 -12.03 11.74
C LYS A 208 -21.31 -11.55 12.85
N GLN A 209 -20.93 -11.83 14.06
CA GLN A 209 -21.58 -11.35 15.28
C GLN A 209 -20.50 -11.15 16.34
N SER A 210 -20.39 -9.94 16.84
CA SER A 210 -19.46 -9.61 17.91
C SER A 210 -20.05 -9.94 19.29
N PHE A 211 -19.15 -10.25 20.23
CA PHE A 211 -19.43 -10.48 21.64
C PHE A 211 -18.59 -9.52 22.47
N GLU A 212 -19.11 -9.11 23.63
CA GLU A 212 -18.40 -8.22 24.55
C GLU A 212 -17.02 -8.80 24.93
N GLY A 213 -15.99 -7.96 24.90
CA GLY A 213 -14.60 -8.31 25.19
C GLY A 213 -13.70 -8.01 24.01
N THR A 214 -12.44 -8.42 24.12
CA THR A 214 -11.39 -8.07 23.17
C THR A 214 -11.12 -9.22 22.21
N TYR A 215 -11.17 -8.93 20.91
CA TYR A 215 -10.63 -9.77 19.86
C TYR A 215 -9.20 -9.33 19.58
N ILE A 216 -8.26 -10.27 19.47
CA ILE A 216 -6.84 -9.99 19.18
C ILE A 216 -6.55 -10.46 17.76
N TYR A 217 -6.15 -9.54 16.89
CA TYR A 217 -5.83 -9.84 15.50
C TYR A 217 -4.33 -9.70 15.25
N TYR A 218 -3.73 -10.72 14.63
CA TYR A 218 -2.32 -10.75 14.27
C TYR A 218 -2.07 -11.58 13.02
N ILE A 219 -0.96 -11.31 12.35
CA ILE A 219 -0.50 -12.00 11.15
C ILE A 219 0.72 -12.84 11.49
N LYS A 220 0.79 -14.03 10.89
CA LYS A 220 1.96 -14.90 10.93
C LYS A 220 2.56 -15.05 9.55
N ASN A 221 3.86 -14.85 9.43
CA ASN A 221 4.61 -15.23 8.23
C ASN A 221 4.83 -16.76 8.26
N TYR A 222 4.02 -17.49 7.50
CA TYR A 222 4.06 -18.96 7.50
C TYR A 222 5.22 -19.48 6.65
N SER A 223 5.40 -18.94 5.45
CA SER A 223 6.42 -19.42 4.51
C SER A 223 7.84 -18.98 4.88
N ASN A 224 8.01 -17.85 5.57
CA ASN A 224 9.29 -17.28 5.99
C ASN A 224 10.32 -17.11 4.85
N GLU A 225 9.86 -16.86 3.63
CA GLU A 225 10.70 -16.67 2.44
C GLU A 225 11.26 -15.24 2.39
N GLU A 226 10.49 -14.27 2.87
CA GLU A 226 10.85 -12.85 3.01
C GLU A 226 10.38 -12.34 4.38
N THR A 227 10.81 -11.15 4.80
CA THR A 227 10.38 -10.54 6.07
C THR A 227 8.97 -9.98 5.98
N LEU A 228 8.29 -9.87 7.12
CA LEU A 228 7.01 -9.15 7.18
C LEU A 228 7.15 -7.71 6.72
N ALA A 229 8.20 -7.01 7.13
CA ALA A 229 8.49 -5.63 6.73
C ALA A 229 8.55 -5.44 5.20
N ASN A 230 9.13 -6.40 4.49
CA ASN A 230 9.26 -6.35 3.03
C ASN A 230 8.04 -6.91 2.28
N SER A 231 7.05 -7.45 3.01
CA SER A 231 5.86 -8.03 2.40
C SER A 231 4.96 -7.02 1.70
N GLY A 232 5.04 -5.73 2.07
CA GLY A 232 4.06 -4.72 1.67
C GLY A 232 2.66 -5.03 2.22
N GLY A 233 2.59 -5.76 3.35
CA GLY A 233 1.34 -6.18 3.96
C GLY A 233 0.48 -5.00 4.42
N THR A 234 -0.79 -5.03 4.06
CA THR A 234 -1.80 -4.05 4.48
C THR A 234 -3.04 -4.77 4.99
N ILE A 235 -3.60 -4.28 6.08
CA ILE A 235 -4.89 -4.72 6.60
C ILE A 235 -5.90 -3.61 6.40
N GLN A 236 -7.02 -3.94 5.78
CA GLN A 236 -8.19 -3.07 5.75
C GLN A 236 -9.25 -3.64 6.68
N ILE A 237 -9.70 -2.82 7.61
CA ILE A 237 -10.75 -3.17 8.59
C ILE A 237 -12.01 -2.44 8.21
N TYR A 238 -13.09 -3.16 7.96
CA TYR A 238 -14.42 -2.65 7.67
C TYR A 238 -15.36 -3.05 8.78
N ASN A 239 -15.87 -2.10 9.55
CA ASN A 239 -16.74 -2.33 10.71
C ASN A 239 -18.16 -1.75 10.53
N SER A 240 -18.45 -1.16 9.39
CA SER A 240 -19.76 -0.58 9.12
C SER A 240 -20.16 -0.67 7.64
N PRO A 241 -21.49 -0.63 7.33
CA PRO A 241 -21.98 -0.54 5.95
C PRO A 241 -21.59 0.76 5.23
N ASP A 242 -21.17 1.78 5.96
CA ASP A 242 -20.72 3.06 5.39
C ASP A 242 -19.30 2.96 4.79
N CYS A 243 -18.64 1.81 4.98
CA CYS A 243 -17.28 1.55 4.50
C CYS A 243 -16.22 2.50 5.09
N ASP A 244 -16.49 3.09 6.23
CA ASP A 244 -15.53 3.91 7.00
C ASP A 244 -14.53 2.99 7.69
N GLY A 245 -13.61 2.44 6.89
CA GLY A 245 -12.62 1.48 7.35
C GLY A 245 -11.28 2.12 7.68
N GLU A 246 -10.48 1.39 8.45
CA GLU A 246 -9.09 1.75 8.73
C GLU A 246 -8.15 0.90 7.89
N THR A 247 -7.06 1.51 7.40
CA THR A 247 -5.96 0.78 6.75
C THR A 247 -4.74 0.80 7.67
N ILE A 248 -4.24 -0.38 8.02
CA ILE A 248 -3.04 -0.57 8.84
C ILE A 248 -1.97 -1.20 7.95
N GLU A 249 -0.84 -0.52 7.80
CA GLU A 249 0.30 -1.03 7.05
C GLU A 249 1.26 -1.77 7.99
N VAL A 250 1.91 -2.79 7.46
CA VAL A 250 2.96 -3.49 8.21
C VAL A 250 4.09 -2.52 8.53
N THR A 251 4.45 -2.44 9.81
CA THR A 251 5.55 -1.59 10.27
C THR A 251 6.86 -2.39 10.29
N ASP A 252 7.99 -1.71 10.05
CA ASP A 252 9.35 -2.28 10.02
C ASP A 252 9.88 -2.65 11.43
N GLU A 253 9.01 -3.03 12.35
CA GLU A 253 9.39 -3.37 13.71
C GLU A 253 9.75 -4.85 13.86
N GLY A 254 10.81 -5.28 13.17
CA GLY A 254 11.53 -6.47 13.55
C GLY A 254 11.51 -7.64 12.56
N SER A 255 12.53 -8.49 12.71
CA SER A 255 12.72 -9.76 12.01
C SER A 255 11.80 -10.89 12.51
N GLY A 256 10.67 -10.56 13.16
CA GLY A 256 9.74 -11.53 13.74
C GLY A 256 8.87 -12.21 12.67
N SER A 257 8.45 -13.46 12.96
CA SER A 257 7.49 -14.19 12.14
C SER A 257 6.04 -13.80 12.43
N TYR A 258 5.80 -12.86 13.34
CA TYR A 258 4.48 -12.43 13.76
C TYR A 258 4.39 -10.90 13.76
N TRP A 259 3.27 -10.40 13.27
CA TRP A 259 2.87 -9.01 13.32
C TRP A 259 1.56 -8.90 14.12
N TYR A 260 1.64 -8.32 15.33
CA TYR A 260 0.44 -7.91 16.06
C TYR A 260 -0.15 -6.70 15.34
N VAL A 261 -1.40 -6.80 14.91
CA VAL A 261 -2.08 -5.73 14.16
C VAL A 261 -2.85 -4.85 15.12
N CYS A 262 -3.87 -5.37 15.78
CA CYS A 262 -4.74 -4.59 16.66
C CYS A 262 -5.55 -5.49 17.62
N ASP A 263 -6.10 -4.83 18.63
CA ASP A 263 -7.24 -5.31 19.40
C ASP A 263 -8.52 -4.69 18.84
N ILE A 264 -9.60 -5.48 18.78
CA ILE A 264 -10.94 -5.01 18.37
C ILE A 264 -11.87 -5.15 19.56
N ASP A 265 -12.52 -4.06 19.97
CA ASP A 265 -13.53 -4.09 21.04
C ASP A 265 -14.83 -4.69 20.48
N GLY A 266 -15.23 -5.82 21.02
CA GLY A 266 -16.44 -6.51 20.58
C GLY A 266 -17.76 -5.79 20.92
N ALA A 267 -17.74 -4.76 21.76
CA ALA A 267 -18.90 -3.95 22.06
C ALA A 267 -19.13 -2.82 21.04
N SER A 268 -18.04 -2.22 20.52
CA SER A 268 -18.10 -1.13 19.55
C SER A 268 -17.75 -1.57 18.12
N GLY A 269 -16.93 -2.61 17.97
CA GLY A 269 -16.36 -3.04 16.69
C GLY A 269 -15.11 -2.25 16.28
N ASP A 270 -14.60 -1.37 17.18
CA ASP A 270 -13.43 -0.50 16.96
C ASP A 270 -12.15 -1.12 17.50
#